data_96e9dc0cf41077845a1e37bbdff14220
#
_entry.id   96e9dc0cf41077845a1e37bbdff14220
#
_cell.length_a   1.000
_cell.length_b   1.000
_cell.length_c   1.000
_cell.angle_alpha   90.00
_cell.angle_beta   90.00
_cell.angle_gamma   90.00
#
_symmetry.space_group_name_H-M   'P 1'
#
loop_
_entity.id
_entity.type
_entity.pdbx_description
1 polymer ?
#
loop_
_entity_poly.entity_id
_entity_poly.type
_entity_poly.pdbx_seq_one_letter_code
_entity_poly.pdbx_strand_id
1 'polypeptide(L)'
;RKVSNRQIMGTAPENIRHFIELRGIGIVNVARVFGVGAVKESESLDLVVQLEAWDPTKNYQRTGLESEYYEILGVNIPSTSIAIFVS
;
A
#
# COMPACT_ATOMS: atom_id res chain seq x y z
N ARG A 1 -25.16 -4.11 13.58
CA ARG A 1 -24.47 -4.04 13.60
C ARG A 1 -23.57 -4.01 13.07
N LYS A 2 -23.23 -3.80 13.46
CA LYS A 2 -22.46 -3.92 12.82
C LYS A 2 -21.11 -4.15 12.94
N VAL A 3 -20.55 -4.82 12.93
CA VAL A 3 -19.37 -5.54 12.66
C VAL A 3 -18.53 -4.90 11.61
N SER A 4 -19.15 -4.07 10.89
CA SER A 4 -18.54 -3.37 9.77
C SER A 4 -17.46 -2.38 10.18
N ASN A 5 -17.28 -2.17 11.46
CA ASN A 5 -16.30 -1.19 11.93
C ASN A 5 -14.91 -1.76 12.16
N ARG A 6 -14.70 -3.00 11.76
CA ARG A 6 -13.39 -3.61 11.90
C ARG A 6 -12.41 -2.97 10.94
N GLN A 7 -11.26 -2.59 11.45
CA GLN A 7 -10.22 -1.93 10.67
C GLN A 7 -8.89 -2.59 10.95
N ILE A 8 -8.04 -2.57 9.94
CA ILE A 8 -6.66 -3.01 10.08
C ILE A 8 -5.80 -1.76 10.15
N MET A 9 -4.99 -1.68 11.19
CA MET A 9 -4.10 -0.54 11.37
C MET A 9 -2.70 -0.95 10.95
N GLY A 10 -2.07 -0.08 10.16
CA GLY A 10 -0.68 -0.28 9.75
C GLY A 10 0.22 0.69 10.47
N THR A 11 1.40 0.25 10.79
CA THR A 11 2.40 1.10 11.42
C THR A 11 3.77 0.75 10.89
N ALA A 12 4.63 1.75 10.76
CA ALA A 12 6.02 1.53 10.37
C ALA A 12 6.89 1.40 11.61
N PRO A 13 7.95 0.58 11.55
CA PRO A 13 8.90 0.53 12.65
C PRO A 13 9.45 1.91 12.96
N GLU A 14 9.69 2.17 14.24
CA GLU A 14 10.10 3.49 14.69
C GLU A 14 11.36 4.00 14.03
N ASN A 15 12.32 3.11 13.80
CA ASN A 15 13.62 3.51 13.26
C ASN A 15 13.57 3.90 11.79
N ILE A 16 12.50 3.54 11.07
CA ILE A 16 12.39 3.89 9.64
C ILE A 16 11.13 4.71 9.33
N ARG A 17 10.38 5.07 10.35
CA ARG A 17 9.06 5.69 10.17
C ARG A 17 9.09 6.98 9.37
N HIS A 18 10.21 7.72 9.46
CA HIS A 18 10.31 9.01 8.79
C HIS A 18 10.86 8.91 7.37
N PHE A 19 11.22 7.72 6.93
CA PHE A 19 11.97 7.57 5.70
C PHE A 19 11.16 6.92 4.60
N ILE A 20 11.38 7.37 3.39
CA ILE A 20 10.82 6.76 2.20
C ILE A 20 11.93 6.67 1.16
N GLU A 21 11.93 5.57 0.43
CA GLU A 21 12.89 5.40 -0.65
C GLU A 21 12.25 5.83 -1.95
N LEU A 22 12.90 6.78 -2.62
CA LEU A 22 12.45 7.26 -3.93
C LEU A 22 13.45 6.79 -4.97
N ARG A 23 12.94 6.09 -5.96
CA ARG A 23 13.76 5.54 -7.01
C ARG A 23 14.50 6.65 -7.77
N GLY A 24 15.80 6.49 -7.95
CA GLY A 24 16.64 7.49 -8.62
C GLY A 24 17.07 8.65 -7.75
N ILE A 25 16.50 8.78 -6.57
CA ILE A 25 16.84 9.87 -5.66
C ILE A 25 17.51 9.34 -4.40
N GLY A 26 16.97 8.25 -3.85
CA GLY A 26 17.52 7.66 -2.65
C GLY A 26 16.54 7.72 -1.49
N ILE A 27 17.08 7.64 -0.31
CA ILE A 27 16.26 7.63 0.90
C ILE A 27 16.08 9.07 1.36
N VAL A 28 14.81 9.45 1.55
CA VAL A 28 14.43 10.80 1.93
C VAL A 28 13.80 10.78 3.32
N ASN A 29 14.19 11.71 4.15
CA ASN A 29 13.56 11.91 5.45
C ASN A 29 12.36 12.84 5.25
N VAL A 30 11.18 12.26 5.22
CA VAL A 30 9.94 12.98 4.92
C VAL A 30 9.64 14.03 5.99
N ALA A 31 9.94 13.72 7.24
CA ALA A 31 9.68 14.67 8.32
C ALA A 31 10.54 15.92 8.16
N ARG A 32 11.75 15.78 7.64
CA ARG A 32 12.63 16.92 7.43
C ARG A 32 12.19 17.80 6.27
N VAL A 33 11.71 17.16 5.21
CA VAL A 33 11.34 17.89 3.99
C VAL A 33 9.97 18.51 4.12
N PHE A 34 9.02 17.80 4.71
CA PHE A 34 7.62 18.22 4.74
C PHE A 34 7.10 18.50 6.13
N GLY A 35 7.91 18.32 7.17
CA GLY A 35 7.49 18.53 8.54
C GLY A 35 6.96 17.27 9.17
N VAL A 36 6.97 17.23 10.50
CA VAL A 36 6.54 16.03 11.24
C VAL A 36 5.07 15.71 11.04
N GLY A 37 4.27 16.71 10.66
CA GLY A 37 2.86 16.45 10.36
C GLY A 37 2.63 15.57 9.16
N ALA A 38 3.65 15.36 8.32
CA ALA A 38 3.55 14.49 7.16
C ALA A 38 3.72 13.01 7.51
N VAL A 39 4.03 12.69 8.75
CA VAL A 39 4.30 11.33 9.19
C VAL A 39 3.27 10.93 10.24
N LYS A 40 2.68 9.76 10.07
CA LYS A 40 1.74 9.20 11.04
C LYS A 40 2.35 7.97 11.67
N GLU A 41 2.07 7.77 12.95
CA GLU A 41 2.52 6.57 13.63
C GLU A 41 1.75 5.35 13.17
N SER A 42 0.48 5.51 12.90
CA SER A 42 -0.36 4.43 12.42
C SER A 42 -1.48 5.00 11.58
N GLU A 43 -2.00 4.16 10.71
CA GLU A 43 -3.10 4.56 9.83
C GLU A 43 -3.92 3.32 9.50
N SER A 44 -5.21 3.50 9.33
CA SER A 44 -6.05 2.39 8.89
C SER A 44 -5.76 2.09 7.42
N LEU A 45 -5.81 0.81 7.10
CA LEU A 45 -5.57 0.36 5.73
C LEU A 45 -6.88 0.34 4.98
N ASP A 46 -6.95 1.11 3.91
CA ASP A 46 -8.14 1.21 3.07
C ASP A 46 -7.99 0.47 1.75
N LEU A 47 -6.77 0.21 1.34
CA LEU A 47 -6.50 -0.39 0.04
C LEU A 47 -5.16 -1.10 0.08
N VAL A 48 -5.10 -2.26 -0.54
CA VAL A 48 -3.85 -2.99 -0.72
C VAL A 48 -3.52 -2.98 -2.20
N VAL A 49 -2.31 -2.57 -2.53
CA VAL A 49 -1.80 -2.60 -3.90
C VAL A 49 -0.70 -3.63 -3.96
N GLN A 50 -0.88 -4.63 -4.80
CA GLN A 50 0.13 -5.67 -5.01
C GLN A 50 0.87 -5.37 -6.30
N LEU A 51 2.19 -5.27 -6.21
CA LEU A 51 3.02 -5.02 -7.37
C LEU A 51 3.54 -6.34 -7.90
N GLU A 52 3.48 -6.51 -9.21
CA GLU A 52 4.01 -7.71 -9.84
C GLU A 52 4.80 -7.34 -11.07
N ALA A 53 5.77 -8.20 -11.43
CA ALA A 53 6.54 -7.96 -12.63
C ALA A 53 5.67 -8.18 -13.86
N TRP A 54 5.87 -7.37 -14.88
CA TRP A 54 5.15 -7.50 -16.14
C TRP A 54 5.43 -8.87 -16.77
N ASP A 55 4.36 -9.57 -17.11
CA ASP A 55 4.45 -10.86 -17.75
C ASP A 55 3.70 -10.78 -19.08
N PRO A 56 4.41 -10.85 -20.20
CA PRO A 56 3.75 -10.67 -21.50
C PRO A 56 2.77 -11.78 -21.85
N THR A 57 2.79 -12.89 -21.11
CA THR A 57 1.85 -13.99 -21.37
C THR A 57 0.53 -13.83 -20.64
N LYS A 58 0.45 -12.86 -19.73
CA LYS A 58 -0.77 -12.63 -18.96
C LYS A 58 -1.66 -11.59 -19.62
N ASN A 59 -2.94 -11.76 -19.42
CA ASN A 59 -3.92 -10.79 -19.85
C ASN A 59 -4.19 -9.81 -18.73
N TYR A 60 -3.85 -8.54 -18.95
CA TYR A 60 -4.01 -7.49 -17.94
C TYR A 60 -5.28 -6.66 -18.12
N GLN A 61 -6.11 -7.03 -19.07
CA GLN A 61 -7.36 -6.34 -19.28
C GLN A 61 -8.32 -6.60 -18.13
N ARG A 62 -8.76 -5.52 -17.49
CA ARG A 62 -9.68 -5.64 -16.37
C ARG A 62 -10.90 -4.81 -16.68
N THR A 63 -12.06 -5.32 -16.29
CA THR A 63 -13.33 -4.70 -16.63
C THR A 63 -13.75 -3.61 -15.65
N GLY A 64 -13.11 -3.49 -14.55
CA GLY A 64 -13.56 -2.55 -13.52
C GLY A 64 -14.74 -3.08 -12.71
N LEU A 65 -15.34 -4.18 -13.13
CA LEU A 65 -16.39 -4.83 -12.36
C LEU A 65 -15.84 -5.88 -11.42
N GLU A 66 -14.58 -6.22 -11.59
CA GLU A 66 -13.94 -7.21 -10.74
C GLU A 66 -13.55 -6.58 -9.42
N SER A 67 -13.84 -7.30 -8.35
CA SER A 67 -13.46 -6.87 -7.01
C SER A 67 -12.45 -7.86 -6.46
N GLU A 68 -11.35 -7.34 -5.97
CA GLU A 68 -10.32 -8.15 -5.34
C GLU A 68 -10.19 -7.70 -3.90
N TYR A 69 -9.90 -8.66 -3.03
CA TYR A 69 -9.73 -8.38 -1.62
C TYR A 69 -8.52 -9.13 -1.11
N TYR A 70 -7.85 -8.52 -0.16
CA TYR A 70 -6.72 -9.13 0.53
C TYR A 70 -7.12 -9.27 1.99
N GLU A 71 -7.02 -10.48 2.52
CA GLU A 71 -7.44 -10.73 3.90
C GLU A 71 -6.27 -10.54 4.85
N ILE A 72 -6.45 -9.68 5.84
CA ILE A 72 -5.47 -9.45 6.89
C ILE A 72 -6.21 -9.58 8.21
N LEU A 73 -5.76 -10.51 9.04
CA LEU A 73 -6.33 -10.72 10.38
C LEU A 73 -7.86 -10.88 10.33
N GLY A 74 -8.33 -11.56 9.30
CA GLY A 74 -9.76 -11.84 9.16
C GLY A 74 -10.58 -10.70 8.59
N VAL A 75 -9.93 -9.62 8.15
CA VAL A 75 -10.61 -8.48 7.55
C VAL A 75 -10.26 -8.41 6.08
N ASN A 76 -11.27 -8.33 5.23
CA ASN A 76 -11.08 -8.22 3.79
C ASN A 76 -10.91 -6.75 3.41
N ILE A 77 -9.76 -6.44 2.83
CA ILE A 77 -9.43 -5.08 2.42
C ILE A 77 -9.41 -5.04 0.90
N PRO A 78 -10.06 -4.05 0.29
CA PRO A 78 -10.02 -3.92 -1.17
C PRO A 78 -8.59 -3.95 -1.68
N SER A 79 -8.38 -4.62 -2.79
CA SER A 79 -7.04 -4.89 -3.30
C SER A 79 -7.03 -4.74 -4.80
N THR A 80 -5.91 -4.33 -5.33
CA THR A 80 -5.67 -4.31 -6.76
C THR A 80 -4.24 -4.74 -7.03
N SER A 81 -4.01 -5.25 -8.22
CA SER A 81 -2.67 -5.66 -8.65
C SER A 81 -2.23 -4.78 -9.80
N ILE A 82 -0.99 -4.35 -9.75
CA ILE A 82 -0.40 -3.49 -10.78
C ILE A 82 0.84 -4.17 -11.32
N ALA A 83 0.86 -4.40 -12.64
CA ALA A 83 2.02 -4.97 -13.30
C ALA A 83 2.97 -3.85 -13.69
N ILE A 84 4.24 -4.01 -13.39
CA ILE A 84 5.25 -2.99 -13.65
C ILE A 84 6.41 -3.63 -14.41
N PHE A 85 7.07 -2.80 -15.23
CA PHE A 85 8.31 -3.21 -15.86
C PHE A 85 9.44 -3.09 -14.86
N VAL A 86 10.20 -4.16 -14.72
CA VAL A 86 11.34 -4.19 -13.82
C VAL A 86 12.60 -4.25 -14.67
N SER A 87 13.49 -3.30 -14.46
CA SER A 87 14.74 -3.24 -15.20
C SER A 87 15.92 -3.66 -14.32
#